data_3e109e25aca4b07e3bd4222631550457
#
_entry.id   3e109e25aca4b07e3bd4222631550457
#
_cell.length_a   1.000
_cell.length_b   1.000
_cell.length_c   1.000
_cell.angle_alpha   90.00
_cell.angle_beta   90.00
_cell.angle_gamma   90.00
#
_symmetry.space_group_name_H-M   'P 1'
#
loop_
_entity.id
_entity.type
_entity.pdbx_description
1 polymer ?
#
loop_
_entity_poly.entity_id
_entity_poly.type
_entity_poly.pdbx_seq_one_letter_code
_entity_poly.pdbx_strand_id
1 'polypeptide(L)'
;MTAFLAGFRGRLSTTWPVLTEVCHLIPSHLVPRFLRWAAAAVEVHELPATALADIAARIEKYHDLPMDLADASLVWLADRTGVTDILTLDERDFGVYRLSGGQRFRNVLASA
;
A
#
# COMPACT_ATOMS: atom_id res chain seq x y z
N MET A 1 -5.27 12.93 -8.40
CA MET A 1 -5.12 12.44 -7.00
C MET A 1 -5.79 13.37 -6.00
N THR A 2 -5.46 14.65 -5.98
CA THR A 2 -6.03 15.59 -5.01
C THR A 2 -7.56 15.67 -5.09
N ALA A 3 -8.12 15.75 -6.30
CA ALA A 3 -9.58 15.79 -6.49
C ALA A 3 -10.25 14.51 -5.99
N PHE A 4 -9.62 13.35 -6.23
CA PHE A 4 -10.13 12.08 -5.72
C PHE A 4 -10.16 12.09 -4.19
N LEU A 5 -9.07 12.49 -3.55
CA LEU A 5 -8.98 12.51 -2.08
C LEU A 5 -9.96 13.50 -1.46
N ALA A 6 -10.19 14.64 -2.11
CA ALA A 6 -11.16 15.62 -1.62
C ALA A 6 -12.58 15.09 -1.61
N GLY A 7 -12.93 14.21 -2.58
CA GLY A 7 -14.25 13.58 -2.66
C GLY A 7 -14.37 12.24 -1.94
N PHE A 8 -13.26 11.71 -1.41
CA PHE A 8 -13.26 10.38 -0.81
C PHE A 8 -13.95 10.37 0.55
N ARG A 9 -14.84 9.41 0.74
CA ARG A 9 -15.63 9.24 1.98
C ARG A 9 -15.30 7.98 2.75
N GLY A 10 -14.47 7.09 2.19
CA GLY A 10 -14.06 5.86 2.84
C GLY A 10 -12.92 6.07 3.82
N ARG A 11 -12.43 4.97 4.38
CA ARG A 11 -11.27 4.95 5.27
C ARG A 11 -10.04 4.55 4.46
N LEU A 12 -8.91 5.20 4.76
CA LEU A 12 -7.63 4.86 4.16
C LEU A 12 -6.82 4.04 5.17
N SER A 13 -6.16 2.99 4.67
CA SER A 13 -5.26 2.16 5.47
C SER A 13 -3.95 2.00 4.74
N THR A 14 -2.87 1.92 5.49
CA THR A 14 -1.53 1.69 4.95
C THR A 14 -0.65 0.98 5.96
N THR A 15 0.61 0.79 5.62
CA THR A 15 1.61 0.15 6.47
C THR A 15 2.79 1.09 6.70
N TRP A 16 3.59 0.82 7.74
CA TRP A 16 4.78 1.62 8.04
C TRP A 16 5.79 1.65 6.88
N PRO A 17 6.10 0.53 6.20
CA PRO A 17 7.02 0.59 5.06
C PRO A 17 6.58 1.56 3.96
N VAL A 18 5.27 1.66 3.71
CA VAL A 18 4.73 2.59 2.72
C VAL A 18 4.95 4.04 3.16
N LEU A 19 4.71 4.34 4.44
CA LEU A 19 4.97 5.69 4.97
C LEU A 19 6.44 6.07 4.82
N THR A 20 7.33 5.14 5.11
CA THR A 20 8.78 5.35 4.97
C THR A 20 9.13 5.70 3.52
N GLU A 21 8.59 4.95 2.58
CA GLU A 21 8.85 5.17 1.16
C GLU A 21 8.34 6.54 0.70
N VAL A 22 7.12 6.91 1.10
CA VAL A 22 6.57 8.22 0.75
C VAL A 22 7.46 9.34 1.30
N CYS A 23 7.95 9.20 2.54
CA CYS A 23 8.83 10.20 3.15
C CYS A 23 10.15 10.36 2.39
N HIS A 24 10.61 9.34 1.68
CA HIS A 24 11.79 9.43 0.82
C HIS A 24 11.49 10.08 -0.54
N LEU A 25 10.25 10.02 -1.00
CA LEU A 25 9.87 10.50 -2.32
C LEU A 25 9.46 11.97 -2.36
N ILE A 26 8.94 12.49 -1.25
CA ILE A 26 8.49 13.87 -1.19
C ILE A 26 9.61 14.80 -0.70
N PRO A 27 9.54 16.10 -1.01
CA PRO A 27 10.50 17.06 -0.48
C PRO A 27 10.55 17.03 1.05
N SER A 28 11.75 17.09 1.62
CA SER A 28 11.94 16.91 3.06
C SER A 28 11.14 17.89 3.93
N HIS A 29 10.95 19.12 3.44
CA HIS A 29 10.19 20.11 4.21
C HIS A 29 8.69 19.80 4.29
N LEU A 30 8.19 18.91 3.45
CA LEU A 30 6.78 18.48 3.46
C LEU A 30 6.54 17.24 4.32
N VAL A 31 7.58 16.56 4.77
CA VAL A 31 7.44 15.32 5.55
C VAL A 31 6.62 15.52 6.84
N PRO A 32 6.89 16.56 7.65
CA PRO A 32 6.08 16.77 8.86
C PRO A 32 4.59 16.98 8.57
N ARG A 33 4.27 17.73 7.52
CA ARG A 33 2.88 17.96 7.11
C ARG A 33 2.22 16.65 6.67
N PHE A 34 2.92 15.87 5.87
CA PHE A 34 2.44 14.57 5.44
C PHE A 34 2.16 13.65 6.62
N LEU A 35 3.08 13.57 7.58
CA LEU A 35 2.92 12.70 8.75
C LEU A 35 1.73 13.12 9.63
N ARG A 36 1.52 14.42 9.80
CA ARG A 36 0.37 14.91 10.56
C ARG A 36 -0.95 14.56 9.86
N TRP A 37 -0.98 14.71 8.54
CA TRP A 37 -2.13 14.31 7.76
C TRP A 37 -2.40 12.80 7.90
N ALA A 38 -1.36 11.98 7.76
CA ALA A 38 -1.50 10.53 7.88
C ALA A 38 -2.01 10.13 9.27
N ALA A 39 -1.51 10.77 10.32
CA ALA A 39 -1.96 10.50 11.69
C ALA A 39 -3.46 10.77 11.87
N ALA A 40 -3.99 11.78 11.18
CA ALA A 40 -5.40 12.16 11.30
C ALA A 40 -6.32 11.39 10.35
N ALA A 41 -5.83 11.00 9.17
CA ALA A 41 -6.67 10.53 8.07
C ALA A 41 -6.45 9.06 7.69
N VAL A 42 -5.37 8.43 8.14
CA VAL A 42 -4.98 7.10 7.68
C VAL A 42 -4.86 6.16 8.88
N GLU A 43 -5.42 4.96 8.75
CA GLU A 43 -5.17 3.88 9.69
C GLU A 43 -3.85 3.22 9.31
N VAL A 44 -2.84 3.34 10.17
CA VAL A 44 -1.52 2.80 9.92
C VAL A 44 -1.38 1.47 10.64
N HIS A 45 -1.16 0.40 9.87
CA HIS A 45 -1.04 -0.95 10.42
C HIS A 45 0.44 -1.28 10.65
N GLU A 46 0.71 -1.87 11.80
CA GLU A 46 2.03 -2.38 12.12
C GLU A 46 2.25 -3.73 11.46
N LEU A 47 3.48 -3.96 11.01
CA LEU A 47 3.90 -5.25 10.50
C LEU A 47 4.56 -6.02 11.66
N PRO A 48 3.96 -7.12 12.14
CA PRO A 48 4.63 -7.91 13.17
C PRO A 48 5.84 -8.64 12.59
N ALA A 49 6.83 -8.90 13.42
CA ALA A 49 8.01 -9.64 12.99
C ALA A 49 7.68 -11.01 12.39
N THR A 50 6.59 -11.62 12.86
CA THR A 50 6.12 -12.91 12.36
C THR A 50 5.66 -12.86 10.88
N ALA A 51 5.41 -11.66 10.33
CA ALA A 51 5.03 -11.51 8.93
C ALA A 51 6.23 -11.57 7.98
N LEU A 52 7.47 -11.47 8.49
CA LEU A 52 8.65 -11.35 7.63
C LEU A 52 8.85 -12.55 6.70
N ALA A 53 8.62 -13.76 7.20
CA ALA A 53 8.77 -14.96 6.36
C ALA A 53 7.74 -15.00 5.22
N ASP A 54 6.49 -14.64 5.51
CA ASP A 54 5.43 -14.56 4.50
C ASP A 54 5.76 -13.49 3.46
N ILE A 55 6.23 -12.34 3.91
CA ILE A 55 6.62 -11.25 3.01
C ILE A 55 7.78 -11.67 2.11
N ALA A 56 8.79 -12.36 2.66
CA ALA A 56 9.89 -12.89 1.88
C ALA A 56 9.42 -13.83 0.77
N ALA A 57 8.50 -14.72 1.10
CA ALA A 57 7.93 -15.65 0.12
C ALA A 57 7.17 -14.94 -0.99
N ARG A 58 6.46 -13.85 -0.67
CA ARG A 58 5.75 -13.04 -1.66
C ARG A 58 6.72 -12.35 -2.61
N ILE A 59 7.79 -11.79 -2.08
CA ILE A 59 8.83 -11.14 -2.89
C ILE A 59 9.48 -12.16 -3.84
N GLU A 60 9.77 -13.36 -3.36
CA GLU A 60 10.33 -14.44 -4.18
C GLU A 60 9.39 -14.85 -5.32
N LYS A 61 8.08 -14.93 -5.03
CA LYS A 61 7.08 -15.29 -6.04
C LYS A 61 7.08 -14.32 -7.22
N TYR A 62 7.35 -13.06 -6.99
CA TYR A 62 7.33 -12.02 -8.02
C TYR A 62 8.74 -11.55 -8.40
N HIS A 63 9.73 -12.46 -8.38
CA HIS A 63 11.13 -12.11 -8.66
C HIS A 63 11.35 -11.49 -10.05
N ASP A 64 10.50 -11.78 -11.02
CA ASP A 64 10.58 -11.21 -12.37
C ASP A 64 9.94 -9.82 -12.47
N LEU A 65 9.15 -9.43 -11.48
CA LEU A 65 8.51 -8.12 -11.38
C LEU A 65 8.86 -7.58 -10.00
N PRO A 66 9.74 -6.58 -9.92
CA PRO A 66 10.23 -6.14 -8.61
C PRO A 66 9.11 -5.80 -7.64
N MET A 67 9.01 -6.57 -6.57
CA MET A 67 8.13 -6.30 -5.46
C MET A 67 9.02 -5.94 -4.27
N ASP A 68 8.97 -4.70 -3.83
CA ASP A 68 9.75 -4.28 -2.67
C ASP A 68 8.98 -4.54 -1.37
N LEU A 69 9.60 -4.20 -0.25
CA LEU A 69 8.98 -4.42 1.06
C LEU A 69 7.66 -3.65 1.20
N ALA A 70 7.60 -2.43 0.71
CA ALA A 70 6.37 -1.64 0.80
C ALA A 70 5.22 -2.29 0.03
N ASP A 71 5.48 -2.71 -1.23
CA ASP A 71 4.48 -3.42 -2.05
C ASP A 71 4.02 -4.71 -1.37
N ALA A 72 4.97 -5.51 -0.90
CA ALA A 72 4.66 -6.79 -0.24
C ALA A 72 3.85 -6.57 1.05
N SER A 73 4.12 -5.50 1.78
CA SER A 73 3.37 -5.17 2.99
C SER A 73 1.92 -4.82 2.69
N LEU A 74 1.65 -4.19 1.55
CA LEU A 74 0.28 -3.88 1.14
C LEU A 74 -0.48 -5.14 0.74
N VAL A 75 0.16 -6.06 0.04
CA VAL A 75 -0.46 -7.35 -0.29
C VAL A 75 -0.75 -8.14 0.99
N TRP A 76 0.18 -8.14 1.94
CA TRP A 76 0.00 -8.77 3.25
C TRP A 76 -1.20 -8.16 3.99
N LEU A 77 -1.31 -6.83 4.00
CA LEU A 77 -2.42 -6.14 4.64
C LEU A 77 -3.75 -6.49 3.98
N ALA A 78 -3.80 -6.54 2.65
CA ALA A 78 -5.00 -6.92 1.91
C ALA A 78 -5.46 -8.33 2.27
N ASP A 79 -4.53 -9.28 2.43
CA ASP A 79 -4.86 -10.63 2.86
C ASP A 79 -5.49 -10.65 4.26
N ARG A 80 -5.00 -9.81 5.17
CA ARG A 80 -5.52 -9.77 6.54
C ARG A 80 -6.87 -9.09 6.65
N THR A 81 -7.11 -8.07 5.84
CA THR A 81 -8.32 -7.26 5.94
C THR A 81 -9.40 -7.66 4.94
N GLY A 82 -9.04 -8.39 3.88
CA GLY A 82 -9.95 -8.69 2.78
C GLY A 82 -10.22 -7.51 1.86
N VAL A 83 -9.59 -6.37 2.10
CA VAL A 83 -9.77 -5.17 1.28
C VAL A 83 -8.84 -5.23 0.08
N THR A 84 -9.42 -5.22 -1.12
CA THR A 84 -8.68 -5.32 -2.37
C THR A 84 -8.66 -4.02 -3.18
N ASP A 85 -9.42 -3.01 -2.76
CA ASP A 85 -9.35 -1.69 -3.37
C ASP A 85 -8.03 -1.03 -3.00
N ILE A 86 -7.29 -0.57 -3.98
CA ILE A 86 -5.99 0.06 -3.77
C ILE A 86 -5.93 1.42 -4.45
N LEU A 87 -5.25 2.36 -3.81
CA LEU A 87 -4.98 3.69 -4.35
C LEU A 87 -3.50 3.73 -4.72
N THR A 88 -3.18 3.59 -6.00
CA THR A 88 -1.79 3.56 -6.47
C THR A 88 -1.67 4.16 -7.86
N LEU A 89 -0.51 4.73 -8.15
CA LEU A 89 -0.12 5.12 -9.51
C LEU A 89 0.57 3.97 -10.24
N ASP A 90 0.84 2.86 -9.55
CA ASP A 90 1.52 1.69 -10.09
C ASP A 90 0.50 0.63 -10.52
N GLU A 91 -0.23 0.90 -11.61
CA GLU A 91 -1.23 -0.02 -12.14
C GLU A 91 -0.62 -1.32 -12.63
N ARG A 92 0.57 -1.25 -13.21
CA ARG A 92 1.23 -2.41 -13.81
C ARG A 92 1.50 -3.48 -12.76
N ASP A 93 2.16 -3.11 -11.69
CA ASP A 93 2.59 -4.07 -10.67
C ASP A 93 1.40 -4.60 -9.87
N PHE A 94 0.51 -3.73 -9.41
CA PHE A 94 -0.67 -4.14 -8.67
C PHE A 94 -1.73 -4.82 -9.55
N GLY A 95 -1.63 -4.68 -10.87
CA GLY A 95 -2.41 -5.48 -11.81
C GLY A 95 -1.97 -6.94 -11.86
N VAL A 96 -0.72 -7.24 -11.50
CA VAL A 96 -0.16 -8.58 -11.50
C VAL A 96 -0.28 -9.24 -10.12
N TYR A 97 -0.06 -8.50 -9.04
CA TYR A 97 -0.07 -9.05 -7.68
C TYR A 97 -1.44 -9.64 -7.34
N ARG A 98 -1.43 -10.74 -6.60
CA ARG A 98 -2.64 -11.44 -6.16
C ARG A 98 -2.54 -11.70 -4.66
N LEU A 99 -3.69 -11.71 -3.99
CA LEU A 99 -3.81 -12.17 -2.62
C LEU A 99 -3.62 -13.70 -2.57
N SER A 100 -3.46 -14.24 -1.37
CA SER A 100 -3.25 -15.68 -1.17
C SER A 100 -4.37 -16.54 -1.76
N GLY A 101 -5.61 -16.04 -1.75
CA GLY A 101 -6.75 -16.71 -2.36
C GLY A 101 -6.91 -16.46 -3.85
N GLY A 102 -5.97 -15.78 -4.49
CA GLY A 102 -6.00 -15.48 -5.92
C GLY A 102 -6.80 -14.23 -6.30
N GLN A 103 -7.33 -13.50 -5.32
CA GLN A 103 -8.10 -12.29 -5.59
C GLN A 103 -7.21 -11.22 -6.22
N ARG A 104 -7.80 -10.41 -7.08
CA ARG A 104 -7.14 -9.29 -7.73
C ARG A 104 -7.35 -8.00 -6.96
N PHE A 105 -6.39 -7.09 -7.09
CA PHE A 105 -6.58 -5.72 -6.63
C PHE A 105 -7.42 -4.93 -7.62
N ARG A 106 -8.23 -4.01 -7.09
CA ARG A 106 -8.93 -3.01 -7.89
C ARG A 106 -8.30 -1.65 -7.60
N ASN A 107 -7.69 -1.05 -8.62
CA ASN A 107 -7.11 0.28 -8.47
C ASN A 107 -8.23 1.33 -8.62
N VAL A 108 -8.58 1.98 -7.51
CA VAL A 108 -9.68 2.94 -7.49
C VAL A 108 -9.36 4.21 -8.28
N LEU A 109 -8.09 4.54 -8.48
CA LEU A 109 -7.72 5.66 -9.34
C LEU A 109 -8.02 5.38 -10.81
N ALA A 110 -7.81 4.15 -11.26
CA ALA A 110 -8.11 3.74 -12.63
C ALA A 110 -9.62 3.70 -12.89
N SER A 111 -10.40 3.41 -11.84
CA SER A 111 -11.87 3.35 -11.92
C SER A 111 -12.54 4.71 -11.72
N ALA A 112 -11.80 5.66 -11.19
CA ALA A 112 -12.31 7.00 -10.93
C ALA A 112 -12.17 7.87 -12.17
#